data_84af72fd54effbe34bd0e46a8f487930
#
_entry.id   84af72fd54effbe34bd0e46a8f487930
#
_cell.length_a   1.000
_cell.length_b   1.000
_cell.length_c   1.000
_cell.angle_alpha   90.00
_cell.angle_beta   90.00
_cell.angle_gamma   90.00
#
_symmetry.space_group_name_H-M   'P 1'
#
loop_
_entity.id
_entity.type
_entity.pdbx_description
1 polymer ?
#
loop_
_entity_poly.entity_id
_entity_poly.type
_entity_poly.pdbx_seq_one_letter_code
_entity_poly.pdbx_strand_id
1 'polypeptide(L)'
;MKVVIHFFLISSCYGGLSDWVPDTVFGYRQSVGVQGKVICNGKPLKNVGLLLEELGTSDTLLSHSVSSESGSFRLSGTGQGWFRLRTRLYFLHRCNYNGPCAAMTYKNIPSDYAVYGRKDKLVKFFDVVMDVSNTTRKTGAAYDCRFDPRSGKFTEL
;
A
#
# COMPACT_ATOMS: atom_id res chain seq x y z
N MET A 1 50.48 -4.27 45.02
CA MET A 1 50.11 -4.17 43.60
C MET A 1 48.59 -4.02 43.51
N LYS A 2 48.08 -2.81 43.19
CA LYS A 2 46.64 -2.56 43.00
C LYS A 2 46.37 -2.63 41.50
N VAL A 3 45.58 -3.64 41.08
CA VAL A 3 45.10 -3.76 39.71
C VAL A 3 43.87 -2.87 39.56
N VAL A 4 43.99 -1.80 38.77
CA VAL A 4 42.87 -0.92 38.42
C VAL A 4 42.26 -1.47 37.16
N ILE A 5 41.06 -2.08 37.29
CA ILE A 5 40.27 -2.53 36.18
C ILE A 5 39.49 -1.34 35.62
N HIS A 6 39.89 -0.85 34.46
CA HIS A 6 39.14 0.17 33.71
C HIS A 6 37.97 -0.50 33.00
N PHE A 7 36.75 -0.31 33.51
CA PHE A 7 35.54 -0.60 32.78
C PHE A 7 35.36 0.45 31.68
N PHE A 8 35.64 0.08 30.46
CA PHE A 8 35.17 0.84 29.30
C PHE A 8 33.67 0.68 29.18
N LEU A 9 32.93 1.71 29.57
CA LEU A 9 31.51 1.87 29.23
C LEU A 9 31.42 2.09 27.72
N ILE A 10 31.10 1.03 26.98
CA ILE A 10 30.70 1.14 25.59
C ILE A 10 29.31 1.77 25.59
N SER A 11 29.28 3.08 25.37
CA SER A 11 28.02 3.80 25.08
C SER A 11 27.46 3.23 23.81
N SER A 12 26.42 2.39 23.93
CA SER A 12 25.68 1.84 22.81
C SER A 12 24.95 2.98 22.13
N CYS A 13 25.55 3.58 21.11
CA CYS A 13 24.80 4.35 20.13
C CYS A 13 23.77 3.40 19.45
N TYR A 14 22.53 3.46 19.89
CA TYR A 14 21.39 2.92 19.17
C TYR A 14 21.12 3.78 17.92
N GLY A 15 22.07 3.85 17.02
CA GLY A 15 21.85 4.16 15.62
C GLY A 15 21.28 2.90 14.99
N GLY A 16 20.07 3.00 14.41
CA GLY A 16 19.36 1.85 13.89
C GLY A 16 20.24 1.02 12.93
N LEU A 17 20.44 -0.24 13.28
CA LEU A 17 21.16 -1.25 12.47
C LEU A 17 20.56 -1.44 11.06
N SER A 18 19.37 -0.87 10.81
CA SER A 18 18.69 -0.95 9.53
C SER A 18 19.39 -0.24 8.36
N ASP A 19 20.23 0.76 8.63
CA ASP A 19 20.91 1.51 7.57
C ASP A 19 22.24 0.87 7.13
N TRP A 20 22.72 -0.14 7.86
CA TRP A 20 24.01 -0.79 7.61
C TRP A 20 23.93 -2.14 6.90
N VAL A 21 22.72 -2.72 6.78
CA VAL A 21 22.53 -3.98 6.05
C VAL A 21 22.44 -3.63 4.56
N PRO A 22 23.36 -4.16 3.72
CA PRO A 22 23.27 -3.94 2.27
C PRO A 22 21.90 -4.40 1.75
N ASP A 23 21.28 -3.62 0.89
CA ASP A 23 19.98 -3.93 0.24
C ASP A 23 19.99 -5.34 -0.41
N THR A 24 21.16 -5.90 -0.67
CA THR A 24 21.36 -7.21 -1.28
C THR A 24 21.17 -8.41 -0.35
N VAL A 25 21.11 -8.23 0.97
CA VAL A 25 20.94 -9.35 1.92
C VAL A 25 19.49 -9.85 1.97
N PHE A 26 18.52 -8.95 1.80
CA PHE A 26 17.09 -9.26 1.85
C PHE A 26 16.37 -9.06 0.50
N GLY A 27 17.12 -8.95 -0.57
CA GLY A 27 16.62 -8.64 -1.90
C GLY A 27 16.73 -7.16 -2.24
N TYR A 28 16.34 -6.81 -3.47
CA TYR A 28 16.42 -5.45 -3.97
C TYR A 28 15.21 -4.63 -3.51
N ARG A 29 15.46 -3.40 -3.09
CA ARG A 29 14.40 -2.44 -2.82
C ARG A 29 13.74 -2.03 -4.13
N GLN A 30 12.41 -2.07 -4.17
CA GLN A 30 11.63 -1.76 -5.35
C GLN A 30 10.44 -0.86 -4.95
N SER A 31 10.07 0.05 -5.84
CA SER A 31 8.94 0.96 -5.60
C SER A 31 7.94 0.88 -6.74
N VAL A 32 6.67 1.02 -6.38
CA VAL A 32 5.55 1.04 -7.32
C VAL A 32 4.68 2.27 -7.04
N GLY A 33 4.20 2.91 -8.09
CA GLY A 33 3.28 4.04 -8.01
C GLY A 33 2.02 3.79 -8.81
N VAL A 34 0.88 4.23 -8.27
CA VAL A 34 -0.45 4.11 -8.88
C VAL A 34 -1.17 5.44 -8.75
N GLN A 35 -1.87 5.83 -9.80
CA GLN A 35 -2.73 7.01 -9.78
C GLN A 35 -3.97 6.78 -10.64
N GLY A 36 -5.00 7.59 -10.45
CA GLY A 36 -6.18 7.47 -11.29
C GLY A 36 -7.44 8.04 -10.69
N LYS A 37 -8.57 7.47 -11.12
CA LYS A 37 -9.91 7.87 -10.66
C LYS A 37 -10.77 6.66 -10.35
N VAL A 38 -11.62 6.81 -9.32
CA VAL A 38 -12.69 5.88 -9.00
C VAL A 38 -14.02 6.50 -9.39
N ILE A 39 -14.85 5.75 -10.07
CA ILE A 39 -16.20 6.16 -10.48
C ILE A 39 -17.25 5.14 -10.03
N CYS A 40 -18.46 5.63 -9.81
CA CYS A 40 -19.63 4.84 -9.48
C CYS A 40 -20.82 5.35 -10.31
N ASN A 41 -21.41 4.49 -11.11
CA ASN A 41 -22.55 4.84 -12.00
C ASN A 41 -22.22 6.09 -12.87
N GLY A 42 -20.99 6.13 -13.42
CA GLY A 42 -20.52 7.21 -14.27
C GLY A 42 -20.12 8.51 -13.55
N LYS A 43 -20.23 8.57 -12.22
CA LYS A 43 -19.88 9.75 -11.41
C LYS A 43 -18.62 9.50 -10.57
N PRO A 44 -17.78 10.53 -10.35
CA PRO A 44 -16.65 10.43 -9.42
C PRO A 44 -17.10 9.95 -8.03
N LEU A 45 -16.35 9.05 -7.44
CA LEU A 45 -16.63 8.52 -6.11
C LEU A 45 -15.55 8.95 -5.10
N LYS A 46 -15.96 9.80 -4.16
CA LYS A 46 -15.12 10.20 -3.02
C LYS A 46 -15.11 9.18 -1.91
N ASN A 47 -14.20 9.33 -0.97
CA ASN A 47 -14.08 8.50 0.24
C ASN A 47 -14.00 7.00 -0.09
N VAL A 48 -13.25 6.65 -1.12
CA VAL A 48 -12.86 5.27 -1.40
C VAL A 48 -11.54 5.00 -0.72
N GLY A 49 -11.50 4.03 0.17
CA GLY A 49 -10.24 3.56 0.76
C GLY A 49 -9.42 2.81 -0.27
N LEU A 50 -8.13 3.09 -0.30
CA LEU A 50 -7.17 2.52 -1.24
C LEU A 50 -6.06 1.86 -0.46
N LEU A 51 -5.84 0.55 -0.68
CA LEU A 51 -4.74 -0.20 -0.09
C LEU A 51 -3.86 -0.74 -1.21
N LEU A 52 -2.59 -0.38 -1.19
CA LEU A 52 -1.58 -0.92 -2.09
C LEU A 52 -0.81 -1.99 -1.33
N GLU A 53 -0.95 -3.24 -1.75
CA GLU A 53 -0.35 -4.39 -1.09
C GLU A 53 0.61 -5.15 -2.00
N GLU A 54 1.68 -5.66 -1.44
CA GLU A 54 2.57 -6.65 -2.05
C GLU A 54 2.00 -8.04 -1.80
N LEU A 55 1.90 -8.84 -2.86
CA LEU A 55 1.43 -10.22 -2.80
C LEU A 55 2.59 -11.16 -2.57
N GLY A 56 2.57 -11.86 -1.45
CA GLY A 56 3.60 -12.82 -1.05
C GLY A 56 3.04 -14.01 -0.28
N THR A 57 3.85 -14.62 0.56
CA THR A 57 3.42 -15.65 1.53
C THR A 57 2.53 -15.06 2.64
N SER A 58 2.75 -13.80 2.99
CA SER A 58 1.78 -12.94 3.68
C SER A 58 1.74 -11.61 2.94
N ASP A 59 0.54 -11.16 2.61
CA ASP A 59 0.36 -9.89 1.92
C ASP A 59 0.80 -8.74 2.83
N THR A 60 1.60 -7.82 2.29
CA THR A 60 2.17 -6.71 3.05
C THR A 60 1.62 -5.39 2.54
N LEU A 61 1.09 -4.57 3.43
CA LEU A 61 0.62 -3.23 3.11
C LEU A 61 1.82 -2.32 2.80
N LEU A 62 1.90 -1.83 1.58
CA LEU A 62 2.95 -0.89 1.14
C LEU A 62 2.54 0.56 1.31
N SER A 63 1.26 0.87 1.13
CA SER A 63 0.72 2.23 1.24
C SER A 63 -0.80 2.22 1.28
N HIS A 64 -1.38 3.27 1.86
CA HIS A 64 -2.81 3.51 1.81
C HIS A 64 -3.14 4.97 1.51
N SER A 65 -4.34 5.23 1.05
CA SER A 65 -4.86 6.56 0.74
C SER A 65 -6.38 6.56 0.67
N VAL A 66 -6.97 7.72 0.44
CA VAL A 66 -8.41 7.88 0.22
C VAL A 66 -8.63 8.74 -1.01
N SER A 67 -9.62 8.41 -1.84
CA SER A 67 -9.96 9.19 -3.02
C SER A 67 -10.53 10.57 -2.63
N SER A 68 -10.14 11.58 -3.41
CA SER A 68 -10.61 12.97 -3.25
C SER A 68 -12.09 13.13 -3.64
N GLU A 69 -12.63 14.34 -3.48
CA GLU A 69 -13.98 14.72 -3.93
C GLU A 69 -14.19 14.46 -5.43
N SER A 70 -13.15 14.60 -6.24
CA SER A 70 -13.18 14.30 -7.68
C SER A 70 -12.97 12.82 -8.03
N GLY A 71 -12.94 11.93 -7.03
CA GLY A 71 -12.63 10.53 -7.17
C GLY A 71 -11.16 10.24 -7.49
N SER A 72 -10.32 11.27 -7.58
CA SER A 72 -8.90 11.11 -7.94
C SER A 72 -8.08 10.59 -6.76
N PHE A 73 -7.04 9.83 -7.07
CA PHE A 73 -6.09 9.32 -6.09
C PHE A 73 -4.69 9.20 -6.68
N ARG A 74 -3.70 9.21 -5.79
CA ARG A 74 -2.30 8.90 -6.10
C ARG A 74 -1.63 8.33 -4.86
N LEU A 75 -0.97 7.19 -5.00
CA LEU A 75 -0.21 6.58 -3.91
C LEU A 75 0.98 5.80 -4.47
N SER A 76 1.97 5.59 -3.60
CA SER A 76 3.16 4.81 -3.94
C SER A 76 3.66 4.06 -2.72
N GLY A 77 4.25 2.90 -2.94
CA GLY A 77 4.81 2.05 -1.91
C GLY A 77 6.18 1.53 -2.28
N THR A 78 6.93 1.10 -1.29
CA THR A 78 8.24 0.46 -1.45
C THR A 78 8.22 -0.87 -0.72
N GLY A 79 8.60 -1.93 -1.40
CA GLY A 79 8.82 -3.25 -0.86
C GLY A 79 10.25 -3.72 -1.13
N GLN A 80 10.60 -4.90 -0.65
CA GLN A 80 11.92 -5.49 -0.81
C GLN A 80 11.79 -6.97 -1.17
N GLY A 81 12.47 -7.39 -2.24
CA GLY A 81 12.42 -8.76 -2.69
C GLY A 81 13.44 -9.08 -3.77
N TRP A 82 13.70 -10.38 -3.97
CA TRP A 82 14.62 -10.89 -5.00
C TRP A 82 14.02 -10.84 -6.40
N PHE A 83 12.69 -10.96 -6.48
CA PHE A 83 11.93 -10.89 -7.72
C PHE A 83 11.18 -9.57 -7.81
N ARG A 84 10.65 -9.24 -8.99
CA ARG A 84 9.81 -8.08 -9.17
C ARG A 84 8.58 -8.15 -8.28
N LEU A 85 8.27 -7.06 -7.60
CA LEU A 85 7.12 -6.94 -6.73
C LEU A 85 5.84 -7.27 -7.51
N ARG A 86 5.04 -8.14 -6.93
CA ARG A 86 3.67 -8.41 -7.38
C ARG A 86 2.75 -7.60 -6.49
N THR A 87 2.10 -6.61 -7.06
CA THR A 87 1.31 -5.67 -6.27
C THR A 87 -0.14 -5.65 -6.72
N ARG A 88 -1.01 -5.35 -5.76
CA ARG A 88 -2.44 -5.23 -5.92
C ARG A 88 -2.94 -3.96 -5.27
N LEU A 89 -3.82 -3.25 -5.97
CA LEU A 89 -4.54 -2.10 -5.43
C LEU A 89 -5.96 -2.53 -5.08
N TYR A 90 -6.33 -2.44 -3.81
CA TYR A 90 -7.69 -2.66 -3.33
C TYR A 90 -8.45 -1.35 -3.24
N PHE A 91 -9.74 -1.41 -3.53
CA PHE A 91 -10.69 -0.31 -3.47
C PHE A 91 -11.78 -0.69 -2.47
N LEU A 92 -11.90 0.06 -1.39
CA LEU A 92 -12.87 -0.12 -0.31
C LEU A 92 -13.97 0.94 -0.46
N HIS A 93 -15.19 0.54 -0.83
CA HIS A 93 -16.23 1.48 -1.25
C HIS A 93 -17.64 1.08 -0.80
N ARG A 94 -18.63 1.97 -0.99
CA ARG A 94 -20.06 1.69 -0.79
C ARG A 94 -20.91 1.90 -2.04
N CYS A 95 -20.30 1.96 -3.21
CA CYS A 95 -21.05 2.06 -4.47
C CYS A 95 -21.95 0.83 -4.64
N ASN A 96 -23.27 1.06 -4.73
CA ASN A 96 -24.28 0.01 -4.90
C ASN A 96 -24.18 -1.14 -3.85
N TYR A 97 -23.66 -0.82 -2.64
CA TYR A 97 -23.45 -1.78 -1.58
C TYR A 97 -24.05 -1.30 -0.25
N ASN A 98 -24.97 -2.10 0.30
CA ASN A 98 -25.68 -1.82 1.56
C ASN A 98 -25.30 -2.81 2.69
N GLY A 99 -24.31 -3.65 2.46
CA GLY A 99 -23.84 -4.60 3.46
C GLY A 99 -23.02 -3.97 4.59
N PRO A 100 -22.48 -4.77 5.51
CA PRO A 100 -21.60 -4.30 6.57
C PRO A 100 -20.28 -3.76 5.98
N CYS A 101 -19.68 -2.78 6.66
CA CYS A 101 -18.35 -2.24 6.33
C CYS A 101 -18.26 -1.65 4.90
N ALA A 102 -17.15 -1.82 4.22
CA ALA A 102 -16.94 -1.43 2.84
C ALA A 102 -16.89 -2.65 1.93
N ALA A 103 -17.51 -2.58 0.76
CA ALA A 103 -17.27 -3.57 -0.28
C ALA A 103 -15.83 -3.46 -0.78
N MET A 104 -15.20 -4.59 -1.06
CA MET A 104 -13.82 -4.64 -1.50
C MET A 104 -13.74 -5.17 -2.94
N THR A 105 -13.02 -4.44 -3.78
CA THR A 105 -12.62 -4.90 -5.11
C THR A 105 -11.15 -4.59 -5.35
N TYR A 106 -10.53 -5.15 -6.36
CA TYR A 106 -9.11 -4.95 -6.58
C TYR A 106 -8.72 -4.86 -8.07
N LYS A 107 -7.53 -4.32 -8.30
CA LYS A 107 -6.84 -4.31 -9.58
C LYS A 107 -5.39 -4.77 -9.37
N ASN A 108 -4.97 -5.78 -10.13
CA ASN A 108 -3.56 -6.17 -10.17
C ASN A 108 -2.77 -5.12 -10.95
N ILE A 109 -1.60 -4.76 -10.43
CA ILE A 109 -0.68 -3.83 -11.08
C ILE A 109 0.36 -4.66 -11.82
N PRO A 110 0.60 -4.39 -13.12
CA PRO A 110 1.63 -5.07 -13.87
C PRO A 110 3.01 -4.89 -13.22
N SER A 111 3.78 -5.96 -13.10
CA SER A 111 5.09 -5.94 -12.45
C SER A 111 6.10 -5.01 -13.13
N ASP A 112 5.88 -4.65 -14.39
CA ASP A 112 6.70 -3.69 -15.13
C ASP A 112 6.63 -2.25 -14.58
N TYR A 113 5.65 -1.97 -13.72
CA TYR A 113 5.55 -0.70 -13.00
C TYR A 113 6.33 -0.70 -11.67
N ALA A 114 6.83 -1.85 -11.23
CA ALA A 114 7.78 -1.92 -10.12
C ALA A 114 9.17 -1.56 -10.62
N VAL A 115 9.75 -0.48 -10.09
CA VAL A 115 11.09 -0.01 -10.44
C VAL A 115 12.05 -0.24 -9.28
N TYR A 116 13.30 -0.57 -9.59
CA TYR A 116 14.33 -0.71 -8.58
C TYR A 116 14.67 0.64 -7.95
N GLY A 117 14.77 0.67 -6.63
CA GLY A 117 15.07 1.86 -5.84
C GLY A 117 13.90 2.33 -4.98
N ARG A 118 14.10 3.49 -4.34
CA ARG A 118 13.12 4.11 -3.41
C ARG A 118 12.06 4.88 -4.20
N LYS A 119 11.00 5.34 -3.49
CA LYS A 119 9.86 6.09 -4.07
C LYS A 119 10.27 7.35 -4.83
N ASP A 120 11.38 7.99 -4.44
CA ASP A 120 11.95 9.16 -5.10
C ASP A 120 12.49 8.86 -6.51
N LYS A 121 12.70 7.58 -6.84
CA LYS A 121 13.09 7.12 -8.18
C LYS A 121 11.92 6.75 -9.07
N LEU A 122 10.67 6.87 -8.60
CA LEU A 122 9.49 6.59 -9.39
C LEU A 122 9.30 7.64 -10.48
N VAL A 123 9.49 7.22 -11.72
CA VAL A 123 9.28 8.05 -12.93
C VAL A 123 8.00 7.69 -13.67
N LYS A 124 7.37 6.54 -13.32
CA LYS A 124 6.19 6.02 -14.00
C LYS A 124 5.16 5.54 -12.97
N PHE A 125 3.94 6.01 -13.13
CA PHE A 125 2.78 5.55 -12.35
C PHE A 125 1.87 4.71 -13.24
N PHE A 126 1.27 3.69 -12.65
CA PHE A 126 0.22 2.93 -13.30
C PHE A 126 -1.08 3.74 -13.23
N ASP A 127 -1.60 4.13 -14.39
CA ASP A 127 -2.85 4.88 -14.49
C ASP A 127 -4.03 3.93 -14.54
N VAL A 128 -5.03 4.16 -13.68
CA VAL A 128 -6.23 3.35 -13.61
C VAL A 128 -7.50 4.19 -13.45
N VAL A 129 -8.49 3.90 -14.27
CA VAL A 129 -9.87 4.34 -14.03
C VAL A 129 -10.66 3.12 -13.59
N MET A 130 -11.18 3.14 -12.36
CA MET A 130 -11.90 2.02 -11.76
C MET A 130 -13.38 2.37 -11.62
N ASP A 131 -14.22 1.70 -12.43
CA ASP A 131 -15.67 1.73 -12.23
C ASP A 131 -16.06 0.61 -11.27
N VAL A 132 -16.51 0.98 -10.08
CA VAL A 132 -16.90 0.05 -9.03
C VAL A 132 -18.42 -0.26 -9.01
N SER A 133 -19.19 0.22 -10.00
CA SER A 133 -20.64 0.09 -10.05
C SER A 133 -21.15 -1.36 -10.08
N ASN A 134 -20.43 -2.24 -10.76
CA ASN A 134 -20.83 -3.62 -11.02
C ASN A 134 -20.06 -4.65 -10.19
N THR A 135 -19.11 -4.23 -9.37
CA THR A 135 -18.21 -5.13 -8.65
C THR A 135 -18.92 -5.95 -7.57
N THR A 136 -19.94 -5.39 -6.94
CA THR A 136 -20.71 -6.04 -5.87
C THR A 136 -21.71 -7.09 -6.38
N ARG A 137 -22.08 -7.05 -7.67
CA ARG A 137 -23.05 -7.98 -8.25
C ARG A 137 -22.44 -9.30 -8.75
N LYS A 138 -21.14 -9.32 -9.08
CA LYS A 138 -20.50 -10.46 -9.76
C LYS A 138 -19.77 -11.43 -8.84
N THR A 139 -19.44 -11.03 -7.65
CA THR A 139 -18.68 -11.84 -6.70
C THR A 139 -19.31 -11.67 -5.34
N GLY A 140 -19.78 -12.69 -4.66
CA GLY A 140 -20.23 -12.54 -3.27
C GLY A 140 -19.27 -11.55 -2.58
N ALA A 141 -19.73 -10.31 -2.42
CA ALA A 141 -18.82 -9.17 -2.25
C ALA A 141 -17.94 -9.39 -1.04
N ALA A 142 -16.64 -9.52 -1.25
CA ALA A 142 -15.70 -9.40 -0.17
C ALA A 142 -15.86 -8.01 0.45
N TYR A 143 -15.85 -7.92 1.77
CA TYR A 143 -15.95 -6.65 2.50
C TYR A 143 -14.79 -6.51 3.48
N ASP A 144 -14.48 -5.27 3.82
CA ASP A 144 -13.41 -4.94 4.75
C ASP A 144 -13.91 -3.89 5.75
N CYS A 145 -13.73 -4.17 7.03
CA CYS A 145 -14.16 -3.30 8.13
C CYS A 145 -13.05 -2.37 8.62
N ARG A 146 -11.84 -2.48 8.11
CA ARG A 146 -10.72 -1.59 8.45
C ARG A 146 -10.91 -0.17 7.90
N PHE A 147 -11.89 0.05 7.03
CA PHE A 147 -12.19 1.33 6.43
C PHE A 147 -13.66 1.70 6.60
N ASP A 148 -13.93 2.92 7.07
CA ASP A 148 -15.28 3.50 7.08
C ASP A 148 -15.47 4.49 5.92
N PRO A 149 -16.20 4.10 4.87
CA PRO A 149 -16.43 4.98 3.72
C PRO A 149 -17.28 6.21 4.02
N ARG A 150 -17.99 6.25 5.16
CA ARG A 150 -18.80 7.42 5.55
C ARG A 150 -17.92 8.56 6.05
N SER A 151 -16.97 8.23 6.91
CA SER A 151 -15.99 9.19 7.43
C SER A 151 -14.76 9.33 6.54
N GLY A 152 -14.50 8.39 5.62
CA GLY A 152 -13.29 8.34 4.82
C GLY A 152 -12.04 8.03 5.63
N LYS A 153 -12.18 7.27 6.72
CA LYS A 153 -11.07 6.97 7.64
C LYS A 153 -10.82 5.47 7.75
N PHE A 154 -9.56 5.12 7.88
CA PHE A 154 -9.16 3.79 8.31
C PHE A 154 -9.25 3.71 9.83
N THR A 155 -9.73 2.57 10.35
CA THR A 155 -9.87 2.33 11.79
C THR A 155 -8.66 1.60 12.35
N GLU A 156 -8.07 0.68 11.56
CA GLU A 156 -6.86 -0.08 11.89
C GLU A 156 -6.10 -0.40 10.60
N LEU A 157 -4.78 -0.25 10.65
CA LEU A 157 -3.86 -0.63 9.56
C LEU A 157 -2.56 -1.21 10.13
#